data_4f86cc0f753e175ad55c5536c0137bfe
#
_entry.id   4f86cc0f753e175ad55c5536c0137bfe
#
_cell.length_a   1.000
_cell.length_b   1.000
_cell.length_c   1.000
_cell.angle_alpha   90.00
_cell.angle_beta   90.00
_cell.angle_gamma   90.00
#
_symmetry.space_group_name_H-M   'P 1'
#
loop_
_entity.id
_entity.type
_entity.pdbx_description
1 polymer ?
#
loop_
_entity_poly.entity_id
_entity_poly.type
_entity_poly.pdbx_seq_one_letter_code
_entity_poly.pdbx_strand_id
1 'polypeptide(L)'
;LRLLDATSGEVYFRGQRLHGVEGKALRSLRQKMQIVFQDPYSSLNPRMRVGTLIGEGLKIHDLAEGAQVDRRVDELLEMVGLSSNVRSRYPHEFSGGQRQRIGIARALAVNPEFIVADEPVSALDVSVQSQILNLLIDLRKEFGLTYILISHNLAVVEHMASRVAVMYLGRIVE
;
A
#
# COMPACT_ATOMS: atom_id res chain seq x y z
N LEU A 1 6.03 2.68 9.79
CA LEU A 1 4.77 3.45 9.77
C LEU A 1 4.46 4.14 11.10
N ARG A 2 4.98 3.58 12.19
CA ARG A 2 4.75 4.09 13.56
C ARG A 2 3.25 4.24 13.86
N LEU A 3 2.51 3.18 13.60
CA LEU A 3 1.11 3.04 14.02
C LEU A 3 1.03 2.73 15.52
N LEU A 4 2.05 2.00 16.03
CA LEU A 4 2.30 1.74 17.44
C LEU A 4 3.73 2.16 17.77
N ASP A 5 3.98 2.59 19.00
CA ASP A 5 5.32 2.85 19.49
C ASP A 5 6.02 1.53 19.86
N ALA A 6 7.32 1.45 19.58
CA ALA A 6 8.12 0.31 19.99
C ALA A 6 8.32 0.32 21.52
N THR A 7 8.13 -0.82 22.16
CA THR A 7 8.36 -0.98 23.61
C THR A 7 9.84 -0.84 23.95
N SER A 8 10.72 -1.28 23.05
CA SER A 8 12.19 -1.18 23.18
C SER A 8 12.84 -1.26 21.80
N GLY A 9 14.12 -0.94 21.72
CA GLY A 9 14.87 -0.92 20.47
C GLY A 9 14.64 0.35 19.66
N GLU A 10 15.23 0.39 18.47
CA GLU A 10 15.20 1.56 17.60
C GLU A 10 14.85 1.17 16.18
N VAL A 11 14.10 2.01 15.51
CA VAL A 11 13.72 1.86 14.10
C VAL A 11 14.25 3.06 13.32
N TYR A 12 14.90 2.77 12.20
CA TYR A 12 15.45 3.78 11.30
C TYR A 12 14.83 3.64 9.92
N PHE A 13 14.56 4.78 9.29
CA PHE A 13 14.21 4.86 7.88
C PHE A 13 15.13 5.87 7.20
N ARG A 14 15.89 5.44 6.17
CA ARG A 14 16.91 6.25 5.49
C ARG A 14 17.90 6.93 6.45
N GLY A 15 18.32 6.20 7.48
CA GLY A 15 19.23 6.72 8.51
C GLY A 15 18.60 7.66 9.54
N GLN A 16 17.32 8.02 9.37
CA GLN A 16 16.59 8.83 10.34
C GLN A 16 15.90 7.93 11.36
N ARG A 17 16.16 8.18 12.65
CA ARG A 17 15.48 7.51 13.76
C ARG A 17 14.00 7.92 13.78
N LEU A 18 13.11 6.92 13.84
CA LEU A 18 11.64 7.15 13.83
C LEU A 18 11.08 7.43 15.23
N HIS A 19 11.77 6.99 16.29
CA HIS A 19 11.32 7.23 17.67
C HIS A 19 11.33 8.72 18.00
N GLY A 20 10.24 9.21 18.61
CA GLY A 20 10.10 10.63 18.99
C GLY A 20 9.75 11.60 17.86
N VAL A 21 9.66 11.14 16.60
CA VAL A 21 9.22 12.02 15.49
C VAL A 21 7.72 12.23 15.57
N GLU A 22 7.26 13.49 15.54
CA GLU A 22 5.85 13.84 15.68
C GLU A 22 5.40 14.92 14.68
N GLY A 23 4.10 15.20 14.67
CA GLY A 23 3.51 16.29 13.91
C GLY A 23 3.80 16.24 12.41
N LYS A 24 4.24 17.35 11.85
CA LYS A 24 4.53 17.50 10.41
C LYS A 24 5.64 16.57 9.94
N ALA A 25 6.68 16.32 10.75
CA ALA A 25 7.79 15.43 10.40
C ALA A 25 7.31 13.97 10.28
N LEU A 26 6.45 13.51 11.18
CA LEU A 26 5.85 12.17 11.09
C LEU A 26 4.92 12.05 9.87
N ARG A 27 4.15 13.09 9.55
CA ARG A 27 3.31 13.14 8.35
C ARG A 27 4.18 13.01 7.09
N SER A 28 5.27 13.75 6.98
CA SER A 28 6.21 13.66 5.85
C SER A 28 6.85 12.27 5.73
N LEU A 29 7.20 11.63 6.85
CA LEU A 29 7.71 10.26 6.84
C LEU A 29 6.62 9.26 6.39
N ARG A 30 5.39 9.40 6.85
CA ARG A 30 4.27 8.54 6.44
C ARG A 30 3.92 8.68 4.97
N GLN A 31 4.14 9.84 4.36
CA GLN A 31 4.04 10.00 2.91
C GLN A 31 4.96 9.04 2.18
N LYS A 32 6.21 8.89 2.66
CA LYS A 32 7.22 8.02 2.05
C LYS A 32 7.04 6.54 2.37
N MET A 33 6.29 6.22 3.41
CA MET A 33 6.05 4.86 3.90
C MET A 33 4.55 4.57 3.88
N GLN A 34 4.12 3.67 3.05
CA GLN A 34 2.71 3.30 2.92
C GLN A 34 2.46 1.84 3.28
N ILE A 35 1.19 1.47 3.40
CA ILE A 35 0.78 0.10 3.69
C ILE A 35 -0.33 -0.35 2.74
N VAL A 36 -0.21 -1.59 2.29
CA VAL A 36 -1.28 -2.34 1.63
C VAL A 36 -1.73 -3.40 2.61
N PHE A 37 -2.99 -3.34 2.99
CA PHE A 37 -3.57 -4.20 4.03
C PHE A 37 -4.00 -5.57 3.50
N GLN A 38 -4.08 -6.53 4.39
CA GLN A 38 -4.52 -7.89 4.17
C GLN A 38 -5.98 -7.98 3.67
N ASP A 39 -6.87 -7.25 4.33
CA ASP A 39 -8.29 -7.26 4.00
C ASP A 39 -8.69 -6.01 3.20
N PRO A 40 -8.95 -6.17 1.88
CA PRO A 40 -9.38 -5.06 1.05
C PRO A 40 -10.78 -4.55 1.38
N TYR A 41 -11.59 -5.30 2.14
CA TYR A 41 -12.92 -4.88 2.58
C TYR A 41 -12.85 -3.87 3.73
N SER A 42 -12.10 -4.20 4.77
CA SER A 42 -11.98 -3.35 5.96
C SER A 42 -11.06 -2.15 5.75
N SER A 43 -10.13 -2.24 4.79
CA SER A 43 -9.16 -1.18 4.52
C SER A 43 -9.74 0.03 3.77
N LEU A 44 -10.88 -0.12 3.09
CA LEU A 44 -11.53 0.94 2.32
C LEU A 44 -12.82 1.38 3.01
N ASN A 45 -12.95 2.69 3.29
CA ASN A 45 -14.21 3.22 3.84
C ASN A 45 -15.36 3.01 2.84
N PRO A 46 -16.38 2.17 3.16
CA PRO A 46 -17.44 1.82 2.22
C PRO A 46 -18.37 2.99 1.86
N ARG A 47 -18.31 4.08 2.62
CA ARG A 47 -19.14 5.29 2.40
C ARG A 47 -18.45 6.31 1.49
N MET A 48 -17.19 6.09 1.14
CA MET A 48 -16.43 6.97 0.26
C MET A 48 -16.36 6.41 -1.15
N ARG A 49 -16.42 7.29 -2.15
CA ARG A 49 -16.18 6.91 -3.56
C ARG A 49 -14.70 6.60 -3.78
N VAL A 50 -14.42 5.75 -4.73
CA VAL A 50 -13.05 5.33 -5.09
C VAL A 50 -12.13 6.52 -5.34
N GLY A 51 -12.58 7.51 -6.11
CA GLY A 51 -11.81 8.72 -6.37
C GLY A 51 -11.46 9.51 -5.10
N THR A 52 -12.39 9.56 -4.14
CA THR A 52 -12.14 10.22 -2.85
C THR A 52 -11.12 9.44 -2.02
N LEU A 53 -11.24 8.10 -1.97
CA LEU A 53 -10.33 7.22 -1.24
C LEU A 53 -8.88 7.33 -1.72
N ILE A 54 -8.68 7.37 -3.04
CA ILE A 54 -7.34 7.50 -3.62
C ILE A 54 -6.84 8.93 -3.49
N GLY A 55 -7.69 9.93 -3.76
CA GLY A 55 -7.34 11.35 -3.75
C GLY A 55 -7.15 11.95 -2.36
N GLU A 56 -7.60 11.26 -1.29
CA GLU A 56 -7.46 11.77 0.08
C GLU A 56 -6.00 11.99 0.48
N GLY A 57 -5.12 11.05 0.16
CA GLY A 57 -3.68 11.16 0.42
C GLY A 57 -3.05 12.36 -0.29
N LEU A 58 -3.46 12.63 -1.53
CA LEU A 58 -2.98 13.78 -2.30
C LEU A 58 -3.30 15.11 -1.60
N LYS A 59 -4.52 15.24 -1.07
CA LYS A 59 -4.98 16.43 -0.35
C LYS A 59 -4.32 16.58 1.02
N ILE A 60 -4.20 15.47 1.78
CA ILE A 60 -3.58 15.48 3.12
C ILE A 60 -2.11 15.93 3.05
N HIS A 61 -1.42 15.56 1.99
CA HIS A 61 0.00 15.86 1.80
C HIS A 61 0.26 17.06 0.88
N ASP A 62 -0.79 17.81 0.51
CA ASP A 62 -0.71 19.01 -0.33
C ASP A 62 0.01 18.76 -1.68
N LEU A 63 -0.23 17.57 -2.28
CA LEU A 63 0.42 17.13 -3.52
C LEU A 63 -0.36 17.51 -4.78
N ALA A 64 -1.67 17.72 -4.66
CA ALA A 64 -2.54 18.14 -5.75
C ALA A 64 -3.82 18.78 -5.22
N GLU A 65 -4.40 19.70 -6.02
CA GLU A 65 -5.64 20.38 -5.71
C GLU A 65 -6.61 20.38 -6.91
N GLY A 66 -7.90 20.51 -6.62
CA GLY A 66 -8.95 20.64 -7.62
C GLY A 66 -8.88 19.56 -8.71
N ALA A 67 -8.91 19.96 -9.98
CA ALA A 67 -8.87 19.04 -11.12
C ALA A 67 -7.57 18.23 -11.27
N GLN A 68 -6.49 18.63 -10.59
CA GLN A 68 -5.24 17.86 -10.59
C GLN A 68 -5.39 16.56 -9.79
N VAL A 69 -6.16 16.58 -8.69
CA VAL A 69 -6.48 15.36 -7.91
C VAL A 69 -7.18 14.35 -8.79
N ASP A 70 -8.19 14.79 -9.55
CA ASP A 70 -8.99 13.92 -10.43
C ASP A 70 -8.13 13.27 -11.51
N ARG A 71 -7.28 14.04 -12.17
CA ARG A 71 -6.34 13.54 -13.19
C ARG A 71 -5.38 12.51 -12.59
N ARG A 72 -4.81 12.80 -11.43
CA ARG A 72 -3.89 11.87 -10.78
C ARG A 72 -4.57 10.58 -10.32
N VAL A 73 -5.82 10.68 -9.88
CA VAL A 73 -6.64 9.50 -9.53
C VAL A 73 -6.91 8.64 -10.77
N ASP A 74 -7.23 9.25 -11.91
CA ASP A 74 -7.48 8.53 -13.16
C ASP A 74 -6.20 7.80 -13.62
N GLU A 75 -5.03 8.46 -13.61
CA GLU A 75 -3.73 7.82 -13.89
C GLU A 75 -3.44 6.63 -12.96
N LEU A 76 -3.69 6.78 -11.65
CA LEU A 76 -3.46 5.71 -10.67
C LEU A 76 -4.39 4.52 -10.87
N LEU A 77 -5.65 4.76 -11.25
CA LEU A 77 -6.59 3.70 -11.59
C LEU A 77 -6.11 2.90 -12.82
N GLU A 78 -5.71 3.60 -13.87
CA GLU A 78 -5.19 2.96 -15.09
C GLU A 78 -3.91 2.16 -14.80
N MET A 79 -3.01 2.71 -13.98
CA MET A 79 -1.76 2.06 -13.56
C MET A 79 -2.00 0.73 -12.84
N VAL A 80 -3.07 0.62 -12.06
CA VAL A 80 -3.43 -0.65 -11.41
C VAL A 80 -4.39 -1.52 -12.25
N GLY A 81 -4.60 -1.17 -13.53
CA GLY A 81 -5.43 -1.92 -14.47
C GLY A 81 -6.93 -1.78 -14.22
N LEU A 82 -7.37 -0.64 -13.71
CA LEU A 82 -8.78 -0.26 -13.59
C LEU A 82 -9.08 0.92 -14.49
N SER A 83 -10.29 0.94 -15.08
CA SER A 83 -10.73 2.08 -15.89
C SER A 83 -11.00 3.31 -15.02
N SER A 84 -10.61 4.50 -15.48
CA SER A 84 -10.86 5.78 -14.81
C SER A 84 -12.35 6.07 -14.56
N ASN A 85 -13.24 5.50 -15.37
CA ASN A 85 -14.70 5.67 -15.20
C ASN A 85 -15.24 5.09 -13.88
N VAL A 86 -14.49 4.24 -13.17
CA VAL A 86 -14.92 3.66 -11.88
C VAL A 86 -14.71 4.61 -10.69
N ARG A 87 -14.09 5.77 -10.90
CA ARG A 87 -13.79 6.77 -9.87
C ARG A 87 -15.01 7.19 -9.03
N SER A 88 -16.19 7.24 -9.65
CA SER A 88 -17.43 7.64 -8.98
C SER A 88 -18.13 6.52 -8.19
N ARG A 89 -17.67 5.28 -8.34
CA ARG A 89 -18.27 4.10 -7.70
C ARG A 89 -17.79 3.92 -6.26
N TYR A 90 -18.49 3.06 -5.52
CA TYR A 90 -18.20 2.73 -4.12
C TYR A 90 -17.49 1.38 -4.02
N PRO A 91 -16.68 1.14 -2.96
CA PRO A 91 -15.93 -0.11 -2.79
C PRO A 91 -16.77 -1.38 -2.84
N HIS A 92 -18.00 -1.35 -2.34
CA HIS A 92 -18.89 -2.53 -2.33
C HIS A 92 -19.33 -2.99 -3.73
N GLU A 93 -19.14 -2.16 -4.78
CA GLU A 93 -19.47 -2.49 -6.17
C GLU A 93 -18.34 -3.27 -6.89
N PHE A 94 -17.26 -3.61 -6.19
CA PHE A 94 -16.07 -4.23 -6.77
C PHE A 94 -15.79 -5.61 -6.20
N SER A 95 -15.13 -6.47 -7.00
CA SER A 95 -14.60 -7.75 -6.53
C SER A 95 -13.45 -7.55 -5.54
N GLY A 96 -13.06 -8.59 -4.80
CA GLY A 96 -11.92 -8.56 -3.88
C GLY A 96 -10.62 -8.10 -4.55
N GLY A 97 -10.30 -8.65 -5.71
CA GLY A 97 -9.09 -8.26 -6.47
C GLY A 97 -9.14 -6.82 -6.97
N GLN A 98 -10.30 -6.32 -7.39
CA GLN A 98 -10.45 -4.92 -7.78
C GLN A 98 -10.30 -3.98 -6.57
N ARG A 99 -10.84 -4.34 -5.39
CA ARG A 99 -10.62 -3.57 -4.15
C ARG A 99 -9.15 -3.55 -3.75
N GLN A 100 -8.44 -4.67 -3.90
CA GLN A 100 -7.01 -4.71 -3.64
C GLN A 100 -6.25 -3.76 -4.57
N ARG A 101 -6.59 -3.71 -5.86
CA ARG A 101 -6.03 -2.75 -6.80
C ARG A 101 -6.30 -1.30 -6.39
N ILE A 102 -7.51 -0.99 -5.90
CA ILE A 102 -7.85 0.34 -5.35
C ILE A 102 -6.98 0.65 -4.11
N GLY A 103 -6.78 -0.32 -3.21
CA GLY A 103 -5.88 -0.19 -2.05
C GLY A 103 -4.43 0.10 -2.44
N ILE A 104 -3.94 -0.58 -3.49
CA ILE A 104 -2.60 -0.33 -4.06
C ILE A 104 -2.53 1.07 -4.67
N ALA A 105 -3.52 1.48 -5.49
CA ALA A 105 -3.60 2.83 -6.06
C ALA A 105 -3.58 3.92 -4.98
N ARG A 106 -4.33 3.71 -3.88
CA ARG A 106 -4.33 4.62 -2.73
C ARG A 106 -2.94 4.74 -2.09
N ALA A 107 -2.24 3.62 -1.90
CA ALA A 107 -0.88 3.63 -1.35
C ALA A 107 0.10 4.37 -2.27
N LEU A 108 -0.03 4.23 -3.59
CA LEU A 108 0.82 4.88 -4.58
C LEU A 108 0.55 6.39 -4.74
N ALA A 109 -0.63 6.87 -4.34
CA ALA A 109 -1.07 8.24 -4.58
C ALA A 109 -0.07 9.30 -4.07
N VAL A 110 0.59 9.02 -2.96
CA VAL A 110 1.53 9.95 -2.31
C VAL A 110 2.99 9.77 -2.75
N ASN A 111 3.25 9.00 -3.80
CA ASN A 111 4.58 8.66 -4.32
C ASN A 111 5.51 8.11 -3.21
N PRO A 112 5.16 6.96 -2.62
CA PRO A 112 5.95 6.37 -1.54
C PRO A 112 7.29 5.84 -2.08
N GLU A 113 8.24 5.65 -1.16
CA GLU A 113 9.52 4.97 -1.43
C GLU A 113 9.51 3.54 -0.87
N PHE A 114 8.62 3.31 0.11
CA PHE A 114 8.56 2.07 0.87
C PHE A 114 7.10 1.68 1.15
N ILE A 115 6.79 0.41 0.91
CA ILE A 115 5.46 -0.14 1.15
C ILE A 115 5.57 -1.41 2.00
N VAL A 116 4.80 -1.45 3.08
CA VAL A 116 4.53 -2.70 3.80
C VAL A 116 3.33 -3.36 3.13
N ALA A 117 3.52 -4.53 2.56
CA ALA A 117 2.46 -5.35 1.98
C ALA A 117 2.12 -6.47 2.98
N ASP A 118 1.08 -6.25 3.76
CA ASP A 118 0.65 -7.17 4.81
C ASP A 118 -0.36 -8.15 4.23
N GLU A 119 0.10 -9.37 3.96
CA GLU A 119 -0.66 -10.46 3.33
C GLU A 119 -1.51 -10.01 2.12
N PRO A 120 -0.97 -9.28 1.14
CA PRO A 120 -1.74 -8.51 0.16
C PRO A 120 -2.61 -9.34 -0.77
N VAL A 121 -2.49 -10.67 -0.71
CA VAL A 121 -3.21 -11.61 -1.60
C VAL A 121 -3.92 -12.73 -0.85
N SER A 122 -3.81 -12.84 0.47
CA SER A 122 -4.32 -13.99 1.24
C SER A 122 -5.83 -14.19 1.15
N ALA A 123 -6.59 -13.12 0.96
CA ALA A 123 -8.06 -13.14 0.85
C ALA A 123 -8.58 -13.25 -0.59
N LEU A 124 -7.71 -13.58 -1.56
CA LEU A 124 -8.04 -13.60 -2.98
C LEU A 124 -7.91 -15.00 -3.58
N ASP A 125 -8.65 -15.26 -4.67
CA ASP A 125 -8.54 -16.49 -5.45
C ASP A 125 -7.15 -16.58 -6.11
N VAL A 126 -6.63 -17.81 -6.30
CA VAL A 126 -5.27 -18.08 -6.80
C VAL A 126 -4.95 -17.33 -8.10
N SER A 127 -5.90 -17.30 -9.05
CA SER A 127 -5.70 -16.59 -10.33
C SER A 127 -5.57 -15.08 -10.15
N VAL A 128 -6.30 -14.52 -9.20
CA VAL A 128 -6.25 -13.07 -8.86
C VAL A 128 -5.00 -12.77 -8.06
N GLN A 129 -4.56 -13.68 -7.17
CA GLN A 129 -3.29 -13.54 -6.44
C GLN A 129 -2.13 -13.29 -7.39
N SER A 130 -1.96 -14.14 -8.41
CA SER A 130 -0.88 -14.01 -9.40
C SER A 130 -0.91 -12.65 -10.11
N GLN A 131 -2.10 -12.15 -10.44
CA GLN A 131 -2.23 -10.83 -11.07
C GLN A 131 -1.80 -9.69 -10.16
N ILE A 132 -2.16 -9.74 -8.86
CA ILE A 132 -1.76 -8.72 -7.88
C ILE A 132 -0.26 -8.78 -7.60
N LEU A 133 0.33 -9.97 -7.50
CA LEU A 133 1.77 -10.12 -7.30
C LEU A 133 2.57 -9.57 -8.49
N ASN A 134 2.16 -9.87 -9.71
CA ASN A 134 2.79 -9.33 -10.91
C ASN A 134 2.67 -7.79 -10.94
N LEU A 135 1.49 -7.25 -10.63
CA LEU A 135 1.29 -5.80 -10.51
C LEU A 135 2.28 -5.17 -9.51
N LEU A 136 2.44 -5.75 -8.32
CA LEU A 136 3.39 -5.25 -7.31
C LEU A 136 4.84 -5.33 -7.79
N ILE A 137 5.22 -6.38 -8.54
CA ILE A 137 6.55 -6.53 -9.13
C ILE A 137 6.80 -5.45 -10.19
N ASP A 138 5.83 -5.20 -11.06
CA ASP A 138 5.94 -4.20 -12.12
C ASP A 138 6.04 -2.79 -11.52
N LEU A 139 5.20 -2.47 -10.55
CA LEU A 139 5.26 -1.21 -9.80
C LEU A 139 6.60 -1.03 -9.07
N ARG A 140 7.19 -2.11 -8.52
CA ARG A 140 8.52 -2.06 -7.91
C ARG A 140 9.58 -1.63 -8.92
N LYS A 141 9.55 -2.19 -10.12
CA LYS A 141 10.51 -1.88 -11.18
C LYS A 141 10.33 -0.46 -11.71
N GLU A 142 9.09 -0.06 -11.93
CA GLU A 142 8.77 1.24 -12.53
C GLU A 142 9.06 2.40 -11.59
N PHE A 143 8.72 2.28 -10.29
CA PHE A 143 8.86 3.34 -9.29
C PHE A 143 10.05 3.18 -8.35
N GLY A 144 10.86 2.13 -8.49
CA GLY A 144 12.00 1.88 -7.59
C GLY A 144 11.58 1.59 -6.14
N LEU A 145 10.41 0.99 -5.94
CA LEU A 145 9.83 0.77 -4.62
C LEU A 145 10.59 -0.29 -3.83
N THR A 146 10.70 -0.07 -2.53
CA THR A 146 11.14 -1.09 -1.57
C THR A 146 9.91 -1.68 -0.86
N TYR A 147 9.83 -3.01 -0.81
CA TYR A 147 8.75 -3.71 -0.09
C TYR A 147 9.27 -4.43 1.16
N ILE A 148 8.47 -4.40 2.23
CA ILE A 148 8.40 -5.50 3.20
C ILE A 148 7.12 -6.26 2.88
N LEU A 149 7.26 -7.53 2.49
CA LEU A 149 6.15 -8.43 2.25
C LEU A 149 5.99 -9.31 3.48
N ILE A 150 4.81 -9.31 4.08
CA ILE A 150 4.40 -10.27 5.11
C ILE A 150 3.54 -11.32 4.42
N SER A 151 3.90 -12.58 4.55
CA SER A 151 3.13 -13.70 3.96
C SER A 151 3.40 -14.99 4.71
N HIS A 152 2.38 -15.83 4.84
CA HIS A 152 2.50 -17.20 5.30
C HIS A 152 2.62 -18.20 4.14
N ASN A 153 2.54 -17.74 2.89
CA ASN A 153 2.63 -18.56 1.69
C ASN A 153 4.04 -18.49 1.09
N LEU A 154 4.80 -19.59 1.19
CA LEU A 154 6.18 -19.67 0.70
C LEU A 154 6.29 -19.41 -0.81
N ALA A 155 5.32 -19.84 -1.62
CA ALA A 155 5.35 -19.60 -3.07
C ALA A 155 5.26 -18.09 -3.40
N VAL A 156 4.50 -17.34 -2.61
CA VAL A 156 4.42 -15.87 -2.71
C VAL A 156 5.75 -15.22 -2.33
N VAL A 157 6.38 -15.72 -1.26
CA VAL A 157 7.68 -15.23 -0.78
C VAL A 157 8.75 -15.48 -1.83
N GLU A 158 8.85 -16.71 -2.35
CA GLU A 158 9.83 -17.09 -3.39
C GLU A 158 9.68 -16.22 -4.65
N HIS A 159 8.44 -15.90 -5.04
CA HIS A 159 8.17 -15.11 -6.24
C HIS A 159 8.57 -13.63 -6.10
N MET A 160 8.49 -13.04 -4.91
CA MET A 160 8.65 -11.61 -4.70
C MET A 160 9.90 -11.19 -3.93
N ALA A 161 10.37 -12.01 -3.00
CA ALA A 161 11.38 -11.62 -2.04
C ALA A 161 12.81 -11.86 -2.56
N SER A 162 13.69 -10.89 -2.33
CA SER A 162 15.14 -11.04 -2.53
C SER A 162 15.86 -11.48 -1.24
N ARG A 163 15.23 -11.23 -0.10
CA ARG A 163 15.70 -11.66 1.25
C ARG A 163 14.49 -12.08 2.06
N VAL A 164 14.68 -13.07 2.92
CA VAL A 164 13.62 -13.61 3.77
C VAL A 164 14.06 -13.53 5.22
N ALA A 165 13.12 -13.24 6.10
CA ALA A 165 13.28 -13.36 7.54
C ALA A 165 12.14 -14.23 8.07
N VAL A 166 12.48 -15.30 8.81
CA VAL A 166 11.50 -16.21 9.40
C VAL A 166 11.21 -15.76 10.82
N MET A 167 9.93 -15.50 11.11
CA MET A 167 9.48 -15.12 12.44
C MET A 167 8.72 -16.28 13.10
N TYR A 168 9.09 -16.60 14.35
CA TYR A 168 8.41 -17.60 15.17
C TYR A 168 8.19 -17.04 16.56
N LEU A 169 6.94 -17.10 17.06
CA LEU A 169 6.54 -16.57 18.39
C LEU A 169 7.07 -15.15 18.66
N GLY A 170 6.98 -14.26 17.66
CA GLY A 170 7.39 -12.85 17.76
C GLY A 170 8.90 -12.60 17.71
N ARG A 171 9.71 -13.62 17.39
CA ARG A 171 11.18 -13.52 17.26
C ARG A 171 11.60 -13.89 15.85
N ILE A 172 12.58 -13.18 15.31
CA ILE A 172 13.26 -13.58 14.09
C ILE A 172 14.20 -14.74 14.45
N VAL A 173 14.04 -15.85 13.75
CA VAL A 173 14.79 -17.10 14.01
C VAL A 173 15.74 -17.46 12.86
N GLU A 174 15.50 -16.88 11.66
CA GLU A 174 16.33 -17.07 10.47
C GLU A 174 16.24 -15.81 9.57
#